data_60bc27f7e155977278903f49d00fe6db
#
_entry.id   60bc27f7e155977278903f49d00fe6db
#
_cell.length_a   1.000
_cell.length_b   1.000
_cell.length_c   1.000
_cell.angle_alpha   90.00
_cell.angle_beta   90.00
_cell.angle_gamma   90.00
#
_symmetry.space_group_name_H-M   'P 1'
#
loop_
_entity.id
_entity.type
_entity.pdbx_description
1 polymer ?
#
loop_
_entity_poly.entity_id
_entity_poly.type
_entity_poly.pdbx_seq_one_letter_code
_entity_poly.pdbx_strand_id
1 'polypeptide(L)'
;AVTTAGFQHVHPGEGYPLSSHPDGYNFPENKRRVLNEYQLVYITRGSGYFESASCSRTKIEAGMMFMLFPGEWHTFAPDPETGWDDHWIGFNGAFMDEKISAGFFTFKNCVFRVGVDERIINTYHEILDIISDEKKGFQQVVASLTISLIGRVYYEELNHSFGDSYIMRIINQAKVIMKEDMAGNKDLESIAASLNISYSLFRREFKNKCGISPGQYRQELKLAKAKELLYSTNLSIAEISSRLHFECLGQFSTFFKKKTGVPPLEFRKRGTKNI
;
A
#
# COMPACT_ATOMS: atom_id res chain seq x y z
N ALA A 1 -17.31 5.51 14.05
CA ALA A 1 -17.49 6.04 12.70
C ALA A 1 -16.13 6.40 12.11
N VAL A 2 -15.98 6.26 10.79
CA VAL A 2 -14.83 6.82 10.06
C VAL A 2 -15.12 8.28 9.76
N THR A 3 -14.14 9.15 9.99
CA THR A 3 -14.26 10.60 9.91
C THR A 3 -13.51 11.16 8.71
N THR A 4 -12.34 10.61 8.42
CA THR A 4 -11.49 11.02 7.30
C THR A 4 -10.74 9.82 6.72
N ALA A 5 -10.35 9.87 5.46
CA ALA A 5 -9.42 8.95 4.85
C ALA A 5 -8.74 9.63 3.66
N GLY A 6 -7.51 9.23 3.36
CA GLY A 6 -6.79 9.78 2.21
C GLY A 6 -5.49 9.07 1.92
N PHE A 7 -4.93 9.47 0.79
CA PHE A 7 -3.58 9.13 0.34
C PHE A 7 -2.92 10.40 -0.17
N GLN A 8 -1.65 10.57 0.12
CA GLN A 8 -0.84 11.69 -0.32
C GLN A 8 0.55 11.21 -0.74
N HIS A 9 1.03 11.81 -1.81
CA HIS A 9 2.39 11.68 -2.30
C HIS A 9 3.11 13.01 -2.14
N VAL A 10 4.17 13.04 -1.35
CA VAL A 10 5.03 14.22 -1.17
C VAL A 10 6.38 13.94 -1.82
N HIS A 11 6.73 14.75 -2.83
CA HIS A 11 8.01 14.62 -3.51
C HIS A 11 9.19 15.16 -2.68
N PRO A 12 10.42 14.65 -2.91
CA PRO A 12 11.61 15.29 -2.37
C PRO A 12 11.66 16.78 -2.72
N GLY A 13 11.94 17.63 -1.72
CA GLY A 13 12.01 19.09 -1.88
C GLY A 13 10.66 19.81 -1.94
N GLU A 14 9.55 19.09 -1.88
CA GLU A 14 8.21 19.69 -1.85
C GLU A 14 7.88 20.20 -0.45
N GLY A 15 7.22 21.37 -0.37
CA GLY A 15 6.81 21.97 0.90
C GLY A 15 5.71 21.13 1.55
N TYR A 16 5.76 20.99 2.88
CA TYR A 16 4.75 20.27 3.66
C TYR A 16 4.15 21.18 4.73
N PRO A 17 2.81 21.14 4.96
CA PRO A 17 1.79 20.36 4.26
C PRO A 17 1.56 20.89 2.82
N LEU A 18 1.08 19.98 1.95
CA LEU A 18 0.73 20.38 0.58
C LEU A 18 -0.44 21.36 0.59
N SER A 19 -0.46 22.30 -0.36
CA SER A 19 -1.54 23.29 -0.50
C SER A 19 -2.93 22.69 -0.75
N SER A 20 -2.98 21.43 -1.19
CA SER A 20 -4.21 20.64 -1.39
C SER A 20 -4.76 19.99 -0.12
N HIS A 21 -4.11 20.18 1.03
CA HIS A 21 -4.59 19.63 2.30
C HIS A 21 -5.93 20.27 2.68
N PRO A 22 -6.92 19.48 3.13
CA PRO A 22 -8.22 20.03 3.54
C PRO A 22 -8.09 21.07 4.64
N ASP A 23 -8.95 22.09 4.64
CA ASP A 23 -9.06 23.07 5.72
C ASP A 23 -9.27 22.33 7.07
N GLY A 24 -8.52 22.77 8.09
CA GLY A 24 -8.52 22.10 9.40
C GLY A 24 -7.44 21.02 9.58
N TYR A 25 -6.89 20.49 8.47
CA TYR A 25 -5.72 19.60 8.48
C TYR A 25 -4.46 20.31 7.95
N ASN A 26 -4.60 21.54 7.46
CA ASN A 26 -3.49 22.36 7.01
C ASN A 26 -2.83 23.04 8.22
N PHE A 27 -1.61 22.68 8.53
CA PHE A 27 -0.83 23.25 9.65
C PHE A 27 0.61 23.50 9.18
N PRO A 28 1.18 24.65 9.56
CA PRO A 28 2.57 24.96 9.21
C PRO A 28 3.53 23.92 9.81
N GLU A 29 4.59 23.62 9.10
CA GLU A 29 5.71 22.81 9.58
C GLU A 29 6.13 23.27 10.99
N ASN A 30 6.35 22.34 11.89
CA ASN A 30 6.68 22.58 13.31
C ASN A 30 5.55 23.14 14.21
N LYS A 31 4.30 23.24 13.76
CA LYS A 31 3.20 23.51 14.68
C LYS A 31 2.58 22.22 15.19
N ARG A 32 2.32 22.20 16.49
CA ARG A 32 1.57 21.15 17.16
C ARG A 32 0.09 21.31 16.87
N ARG A 33 -0.59 20.25 16.54
CA ARG A 33 -2.05 20.22 16.39
C ARG A 33 -2.68 19.20 17.32
N VAL A 34 -3.97 19.38 17.58
CA VAL A 34 -4.80 18.45 18.34
C VAL A 34 -5.99 18.07 17.48
N LEU A 35 -6.27 16.79 17.35
CA LEU A 35 -7.48 16.27 16.69
C LEU A 35 -8.40 15.65 17.75
N ASN A 36 -9.70 15.59 17.42
CA ASN A 36 -10.72 14.94 18.25
C ASN A 36 -11.08 13.55 17.72
N GLU A 37 -10.12 12.89 17.06
CA GLU A 37 -10.28 11.56 16.46
C GLU A 37 -8.98 10.76 16.61
N TYR A 38 -9.10 9.45 16.53
CA TYR A 38 -7.95 8.60 16.25
C TYR A 38 -7.60 8.72 14.77
N GLN A 39 -6.30 8.72 14.45
CA GLN A 39 -5.85 8.51 13.07
C GLN A 39 -4.81 7.41 13.03
N LEU A 40 -4.93 6.50 12.07
CA LEU A 40 -3.90 5.53 11.75
C LEU A 40 -3.25 5.95 10.43
N VAL A 41 -1.98 6.36 10.51
CA VAL A 41 -1.19 6.83 9.37
C VAL A 41 -0.17 5.76 9.00
N TYR A 42 -0.06 5.44 7.72
CA TYR A 42 0.83 4.42 7.17
C TYR A 42 1.75 5.00 6.11
N ILE A 43 3.05 4.90 6.35
CA ILE A 43 4.07 5.35 5.40
C ILE A 43 4.51 4.17 4.54
N THR A 44 4.32 4.28 3.22
CA THR A 44 4.61 3.19 2.27
C THR A 44 5.87 3.43 1.46
N ARG A 45 6.34 4.69 1.40
CA ARG A 45 7.59 5.10 0.75
C ARG A 45 8.19 6.30 1.47
N GLY A 46 9.51 6.48 1.36
CA GLY A 46 10.24 7.62 1.92
C GLY A 46 10.43 7.52 3.42
N SER A 47 10.71 8.66 4.03
CA SER A 47 10.95 8.78 5.47
C SER A 47 10.51 10.15 6.00
N GLY A 48 10.53 10.30 7.32
CA GLY A 48 10.18 11.52 7.99
C GLY A 48 10.27 11.38 9.50
N TYR A 49 9.47 12.14 10.21
CA TYR A 49 9.37 12.05 11.67
C TYR A 49 7.92 12.15 12.16
N PHE A 50 7.70 11.61 13.35
CA PHE A 50 6.49 11.78 14.14
C PHE A 50 6.87 12.13 15.59
N GLU A 51 6.09 12.98 16.23
CA GLU A 51 6.23 13.37 17.64
C GLU A 51 4.84 13.67 18.22
N SER A 52 4.61 13.29 19.48
CA SER A 52 3.40 13.64 20.23
C SER A 52 3.71 13.98 21.67
N ALA A 53 2.69 14.31 22.46
CA ALA A 53 2.88 14.57 23.89
C ALA A 53 3.48 13.37 24.64
N SER A 54 3.12 12.16 24.24
CA SER A 54 3.53 10.90 24.90
C SER A 54 4.62 10.14 24.15
N CYS A 55 4.92 10.52 22.91
CA CYS A 55 5.93 9.89 22.04
C CYS A 55 7.00 10.92 21.65
N SER A 56 8.24 10.71 22.07
CA SER A 56 9.36 11.54 21.66
C SER A 56 9.57 11.47 20.15
N ARG A 57 10.20 12.51 19.56
CA ARG A 57 10.46 12.59 18.13
C ARG A 57 11.12 11.31 17.62
N THR A 58 10.39 10.58 16.80
CA THR A 58 10.75 9.27 16.29
C THR A 58 10.87 9.33 14.78
N LYS A 59 11.95 8.75 14.23
CA LYS A 59 12.13 8.61 12.78
C LYS A 59 11.09 7.61 12.24
N ILE A 60 10.40 8.00 11.20
CA ILE A 60 9.43 7.17 10.47
C ILE A 60 10.00 6.81 9.12
N GLU A 61 9.88 5.56 8.73
CA GLU A 61 10.36 5.02 7.47
C GLU A 61 9.25 4.19 6.79
N ALA A 62 9.43 3.91 5.51
CA ALA A 62 8.52 3.03 4.76
C ALA A 62 8.27 1.70 5.50
N GLY A 63 7.01 1.32 5.62
CA GLY A 63 6.55 0.14 6.36
C GLY A 63 6.28 0.42 7.85
N MET A 64 6.30 1.68 8.27
CA MET A 64 5.89 2.07 9.61
C MET A 64 4.50 2.72 9.59
N MET A 65 3.78 2.48 10.68
CA MET A 65 2.54 3.17 11.00
C MET A 65 2.69 3.94 12.29
N PHE A 66 1.90 4.99 12.45
CA PHE A 66 1.73 5.65 13.73
C PHE A 66 0.27 6.01 13.97
N MET A 67 -0.10 6.04 15.24
CA MET A 67 -1.46 6.33 15.68
C MET A 67 -1.51 7.67 16.40
N LEU A 68 -2.45 8.52 15.98
CA LEU A 68 -2.82 9.75 16.66
C LEU A 68 -3.99 9.46 17.58
N PHE A 69 -3.99 10.12 18.75
CA PHE A 69 -5.02 9.96 19.77
C PHE A 69 -5.83 11.24 19.95
N PRO A 70 -7.15 11.15 20.20
CA PRO A 70 -7.99 12.31 20.47
C PRO A 70 -7.45 13.14 21.64
N GLY A 71 -7.42 14.44 21.48
CA GLY A 71 -7.03 15.38 22.52
C GLY A 71 -5.51 15.49 22.78
N GLU A 72 -4.68 14.67 22.13
CA GLU A 72 -3.23 14.71 22.25
C GLU A 72 -2.60 15.54 21.12
N TRP A 73 -1.71 16.49 21.49
CA TRP A 73 -0.97 17.21 20.46
C TRP A 73 0.04 16.30 19.76
N HIS A 74 0.19 16.49 18.45
CA HIS A 74 1.15 15.78 17.62
C HIS A 74 1.69 16.68 16.51
N THR A 75 2.81 16.26 15.93
CA THR A 75 3.39 16.82 14.72
C THR A 75 4.10 15.71 13.95
N PHE A 76 4.10 15.78 12.65
CA PHE A 76 4.85 14.91 11.76
C PHE A 76 5.10 15.62 10.43
N ALA A 77 6.16 15.23 9.75
CA ALA A 77 6.46 15.72 8.40
C ALA A 77 7.38 14.73 7.66
N PRO A 78 7.35 14.71 6.32
CA PRO A 78 8.32 13.99 5.51
C PRO A 78 9.72 14.61 5.66
N ASP A 79 10.73 13.79 5.43
CA ASP A 79 12.10 14.25 5.24
C ASP A 79 12.19 14.95 3.87
N PRO A 80 12.68 16.20 3.81
CA PRO A 80 12.80 16.93 2.55
C PRO A 80 13.66 16.23 1.48
N GLU A 81 14.61 15.38 1.88
CA GLU A 81 15.47 14.65 0.93
C GLU A 81 14.77 13.45 0.30
N THR A 82 13.82 12.83 0.98
CA THR A 82 13.18 11.59 0.52
C THR A 82 11.71 11.77 0.12
N GLY A 83 11.04 12.78 0.67
CA GLY A 83 9.58 12.84 0.65
C GLY A 83 8.96 11.61 1.32
N TRP A 84 7.71 11.37 1.12
CA TRP A 84 7.04 10.13 1.51
C TRP A 84 5.70 9.90 0.79
N ASP A 85 5.19 8.67 0.91
CA ASP A 85 3.83 8.30 0.57
C ASP A 85 3.10 7.92 1.85
N ASP A 86 2.05 8.66 2.19
CA ASP A 86 1.25 8.41 3.38
C ASP A 86 -0.22 8.10 3.04
N HIS A 87 -0.73 7.09 3.73
CA HIS A 87 -2.14 6.73 3.75
C HIS A 87 -2.65 6.99 5.15
N TRP A 88 -3.84 7.57 5.30
CA TRP A 88 -4.44 7.77 6.61
C TRP A 88 -5.91 7.39 6.65
N ILE A 89 -6.36 7.04 7.82
CA ILE A 89 -7.76 6.89 8.15
C ILE A 89 -8.02 7.46 9.55
N GLY A 90 -8.97 8.40 9.63
CA GLY A 90 -9.46 8.97 10.88
C GLY A 90 -10.76 8.30 11.30
N PHE A 91 -10.91 8.03 12.58
CA PHE A 91 -12.09 7.33 13.11
C PHE A 91 -12.33 7.61 14.58
N ASN A 92 -13.58 7.40 15.03
CA ASN A 92 -13.99 7.45 16.43
C ASN A 92 -14.92 6.28 16.75
N GLY A 93 -14.98 5.88 18.01
CA GLY A 93 -15.99 4.95 18.52
C GLY A 93 -15.52 4.05 19.65
N ALA A 94 -16.49 3.55 20.39
CA ALA A 94 -16.31 2.74 21.59
C ALA A 94 -15.41 1.50 21.37
N PHE A 95 -15.37 0.95 20.16
CA PHE A 95 -14.45 -0.15 19.84
C PHE A 95 -12.99 0.23 20.11
N MET A 96 -12.54 1.41 19.66
CA MET A 96 -11.17 1.82 19.86
C MET A 96 -10.93 2.26 21.31
N ASP A 97 -11.89 2.95 21.92
CA ASP A 97 -11.81 3.36 23.31
C ASP A 97 -11.64 2.15 24.25
N GLU A 98 -12.36 1.06 23.96
CA GLU A 98 -12.21 -0.22 24.67
C GLU A 98 -10.81 -0.83 24.48
N LYS A 99 -10.28 -0.83 23.24
CA LYS A 99 -8.92 -1.37 22.98
C LYS A 99 -7.83 -0.57 23.69
N ILE A 100 -7.96 0.75 23.75
CA ILE A 100 -7.06 1.60 24.53
C ILE A 100 -7.18 1.28 26.02
N SER A 101 -8.39 1.21 26.56
CA SER A 101 -8.65 0.91 27.98
C SER A 101 -8.13 -0.47 28.39
N ALA A 102 -8.19 -1.44 27.48
CA ALA A 102 -7.67 -2.80 27.68
C ALA A 102 -6.15 -2.91 27.44
N GLY A 103 -5.46 -1.83 27.08
CA GLY A 103 -4.01 -1.80 26.89
C GLY A 103 -3.50 -2.42 25.60
N PHE A 104 -4.38 -2.67 24.60
CA PHE A 104 -3.96 -3.16 23.28
C PHE A 104 -3.12 -2.12 22.55
N PHE A 105 -3.45 -0.86 22.69
CA PHE A 105 -2.71 0.29 22.18
C PHE A 105 -2.51 1.29 23.29
N THR A 106 -1.40 2.00 23.29
CA THR A 106 -1.10 3.00 24.32
C THR A 106 -0.52 4.26 23.68
N PHE A 107 -0.68 5.40 24.35
CA PHE A 107 -0.11 6.67 23.94
C PHE A 107 1.41 6.63 23.78
N LYS A 108 2.10 5.79 24.55
CA LYS A 108 3.57 5.63 24.50
C LYS A 108 4.02 4.67 23.40
N ASN A 109 3.24 3.62 23.12
CA ASN A 109 3.50 2.67 22.04
C ASN A 109 2.52 2.95 20.90
N CYS A 110 2.79 4.01 20.15
CA CYS A 110 1.95 4.54 19.08
C CYS A 110 2.61 4.46 17.70
N VAL A 111 3.82 3.91 17.60
CA VAL A 111 4.55 3.70 16.35
C VAL A 111 4.76 2.21 16.16
N PHE A 112 4.31 1.68 15.01
CA PHE A 112 4.27 0.25 14.70
C PHE A 112 5.10 -0.05 13.47
N ARG A 113 5.87 -1.15 13.48
CA ARG A 113 6.68 -1.61 12.35
C ARG A 113 5.98 -2.77 11.64
N VAL A 114 5.05 -2.49 10.75
CA VAL A 114 4.24 -3.51 10.06
C VAL A 114 4.85 -3.98 8.73
N GLY A 115 5.92 -3.33 8.28
CA GLY A 115 6.47 -3.56 6.95
C GLY A 115 5.60 -2.95 5.85
N VAL A 116 6.10 -2.96 4.60
CA VAL A 116 5.30 -2.60 3.44
C VAL A 116 4.53 -3.85 3.01
N ASP A 117 3.20 -3.83 3.22
CA ASP A 117 2.30 -4.96 2.95
C ASP A 117 1.20 -4.54 1.97
N GLU A 118 1.15 -5.20 0.80
CA GLU A 118 0.13 -4.94 -0.23
C GLU A 118 -1.31 -5.12 0.28
N ARG A 119 -1.54 -6.02 1.23
CA ARG A 119 -2.88 -6.26 1.78
C ARG A 119 -3.37 -5.06 2.58
N ILE A 120 -2.45 -4.41 3.32
CA ILE A 120 -2.72 -3.18 4.06
C ILE A 120 -2.99 -2.04 3.07
N ILE A 121 -2.11 -1.86 2.09
CA ILE A 121 -2.25 -0.83 1.04
C ILE A 121 -3.57 -0.98 0.28
N ASN A 122 -3.89 -2.21 -0.15
CA ASN A 122 -5.14 -2.49 -0.86
C ASN A 122 -6.37 -2.20 0.02
N THR A 123 -6.29 -2.42 1.34
CA THR A 123 -7.40 -2.09 2.25
C THR A 123 -7.60 -0.57 2.35
N TYR A 124 -6.54 0.24 2.38
CA TYR A 124 -6.66 1.71 2.31
C TYR A 124 -7.29 2.15 0.98
N HIS A 125 -6.84 1.59 -0.14
CA HIS A 125 -7.42 1.92 -1.46
C HIS A 125 -8.89 1.51 -1.55
N GLU A 126 -9.26 0.30 -1.07
CA GLU A 126 -10.65 -0.15 -1.03
C GLU A 126 -11.53 0.80 -0.20
N ILE A 127 -11.03 1.29 0.94
CA ILE A 127 -11.72 2.27 1.74
C ILE A 127 -11.96 3.57 0.96
N LEU A 128 -10.95 4.07 0.25
CA LEU A 128 -11.06 5.30 -0.56
C LEU A 128 -12.04 5.14 -1.71
N ASP A 129 -12.00 4.00 -2.41
CA ASP A 129 -12.93 3.69 -3.51
C ASP A 129 -14.37 3.64 -3.01
N ILE A 130 -14.62 2.98 -1.87
CA ILE A 130 -15.95 2.87 -1.26
C ILE A 130 -16.47 4.22 -0.78
N ILE A 131 -15.60 5.07 -0.20
CA ILE A 131 -15.96 6.44 0.21
C ILE A 131 -16.29 7.28 -1.02
N SER A 132 -15.50 7.17 -2.09
CA SER A 132 -15.74 7.93 -3.34
C SER A 132 -17.05 7.57 -4.02
N ASP A 133 -17.48 6.31 -3.93
CA ASP A 133 -18.73 5.81 -4.52
C ASP A 133 -20.00 6.24 -3.74
N GLU A 134 -19.89 6.56 -2.46
CA GLU A 134 -20.98 6.99 -1.56
C GLU A 134 -22.26 6.12 -1.60
N LYS A 135 -22.15 4.83 -1.92
CA LYS A 135 -23.30 3.91 -1.97
C LYS A 135 -23.94 3.73 -0.60
N LYS A 136 -25.25 3.47 -0.56
CA LYS A 136 -25.97 3.22 0.70
C LYS A 136 -25.28 2.12 1.52
N GLY A 137 -24.99 2.40 2.79
CA GLY A 137 -24.34 1.45 3.70
C GLY A 137 -22.80 1.46 3.62
N PHE A 138 -22.17 2.34 2.84
CA PHE A 138 -20.73 2.42 2.72
C PHE A 138 -20.01 2.58 4.07
N GLN A 139 -20.59 3.34 5.00
CA GLN A 139 -20.01 3.58 6.32
C GLN A 139 -19.80 2.29 7.12
N GLN A 140 -20.70 1.30 7.01
CA GLN A 140 -20.58 0.01 7.68
C GLN A 140 -19.41 -0.81 7.13
N VAL A 141 -19.25 -0.82 5.80
CA VAL A 141 -18.13 -1.51 5.15
C VAL A 141 -16.81 -0.85 5.51
N VAL A 142 -16.71 0.48 5.38
CA VAL A 142 -15.52 1.25 5.73
C VAL A 142 -15.15 1.07 7.21
N ALA A 143 -16.12 1.08 8.12
CA ALA A 143 -15.88 0.82 9.55
C ALA A 143 -15.32 -0.60 9.77
N SER A 144 -15.83 -1.61 9.08
CA SER A 144 -15.36 -3.00 9.18
C SER A 144 -13.94 -3.15 8.65
N LEU A 145 -13.60 -2.52 7.54
CA LEU A 145 -12.25 -2.49 6.98
C LEU A 145 -11.27 -1.79 7.94
N THR A 146 -11.71 -0.70 8.58
CA THR A 146 -10.90 0.01 9.60
C THR A 146 -10.60 -0.89 10.79
N ILE A 147 -11.60 -1.64 11.30
CA ILE A 147 -11.40 -2.62 12.38
C ILE A 147 -10.41 -3.70 11.93
N SER A 148 -10.49 -4.16 10.70
CA SER A 148 -9.56 -5.13 10.13
C SER A 148 -8.12 -4.58 10.08
N LEU A 149 -7.92 -3.31 9.68
CA LEU A 149 -6.61 -2.65 9.71
C LEU A 149 -6.04 -2.59 11.13
N ILE A 150 -6.83 -2.17 12.11
CA ILE A 150 -6.42 -2.09 13.53
C ILE A 150 -6.00 -3.47 14.04
N GLY A 151 -6.78 -4.52 13.73
CA GLY A 151 -6.45 -5.90 14.09
C GLY A 151 -5.15 -6.39 13.45
N ARG A 152 -4.88 -6.01 12.19
CA ARG A 152 -3.61 -6.32 11.51
C ARG A 152 -2.41 -5.65 12.16
N VAL A 153 -2.52 -4.36 12.45
CA VAL A 153 -1.44 -3.63 13.14
C VAL A 153 -1.06 -4.33 14.43
N TYR A 154 -2.06 -4.69 15.23
CA TYR A 154 -1.83 -5.40 16.50
C TYR A 154 -1.20 -6.78 16.28
N TYR A 155 -1.69 -7.52 15.29
CA TYR A 155 -1.13 -8.84 14.94
C TYR A 155 0.34 -8.75 14.50
N GLU A 156 0.66 -7.81 13.61
CA GLU A 156 2.03 -7.63 13.12
C GLU A 156 2.97 -7.17 14.26
N GLU A 157 2.51 -6.27 15.13
CA GLU A 157 3.29 -5.82 16.31
C GLU A 157 3.64 -6.98 17.24
N LEU A 158 2.68 -7.86 17.55
CA LEU A 158 2.91 -9.02 18.41
C LEU A 158 3.83 -10.09 17.80
N ASN A 159 3.80 -10.22 16.48
CA ASN A 159 4.53 -11.26 15.77
C ASN A 159 5.84 -10.76 15.12
N HIS A 160 6.28 -9.58 15.51
CA HIS A 160 7.51 -8.96 15.00
C HIS A 160 8.76 -9.68 15.52
N SER A 161 9.05 -10.89 15.02
CA SER A 161 10.36 -11.55 15.23
C SER A 161 11.36 -10.98 14.21
N PHE A 162 12.46 -10.45 14.69
CA PHE A 162 13.41 -9.59 13.98
C PHE A 162 14.00 -10.12 12.67
N GLY A 163 14.03 -11.43 12.43
CA GLY A 163 14.65 -12.04 11.23
C GLY A 163 13.68 -12.25 10.07
N ASP A 164 12.53 -12.83 10.34
CA ASP A 164 11.51 -13.12 9.32
C ASP A 164 10.83 -11.84 8.78
N SER A 165 10.68 -10.84 9.63
CA SER A 165 10.12 -9.54 9.30
C SER A 165 10.97 -8.76 8.28
N TYR A 166 12.30 -8.77 8.36
CA TYR A 166 13.18 -8.07 7.42
C TYR A 166 13.03 -8.63 6.00
N ILE A 167 13.08 -9.95 5.85
CA ILE A 167 12.92 -10.62 4.55
C ILE A 167 11.52 -10.42 3.98
N MET A 168 10.48 -10.53 4.80
CA MET A 168 9.10 -10.28 4.36
C MET A 168 8.90 -8.84 3.90
N ARG A 169 9.49 -7.87 4.59
CA ARG A 169 9.49 -6.48 4.17
C ARG A 169 10.11 -6.29 2.79
N ILE A 170 11.29 -6.87 2.55
CA ILE A 170 11.95 -6.82 1.24
C ILE A 170 11.06 -7.43 0.15
N ILE A 171 10.45 -8.58 0.42
CA ILE A 171 9.59 -9.25 -0.55
C ILE A 171 8.36 -8.40 -0.87
N ASN A 172 7.72 -7.81 0.14
CA ASN A 172 6.56 -6.96 -0.06
C ASN A 172 6.91 -5.67 -0.82
N GLN A 173 8.03 -5.03 -0.49
CA GLN A 173 8.53 -3.88 -1.26
C GLN A 173 8.81 -4.26 -2.72
N ALA A 174 9.44 -5.42 -2.96
CA ALA A 174 9.69 -5.92 -4.31
C ALA A 174 8.37 -6.14 -5.09
N LYS A 175 7.33 -6.68 -4.45
CA LYS A 175 6.00 -6.86 -5.07
C LYS A 175 5.38 -5.52 -5.46
N VAL A 176 5.46 -4.50 -4.61
CA VAL A 176 5.00 -3.14 -4.92
C VAL A 176 5.74 -2.59 -6.13
N ILE A 177 7.09 -2.62 -6.10
CA ILE A 177 7.91 -2.16 -7.24
C ILE A 177 7.54 -2.89 -8.54
N MET A 178 7.37 -4.22 -8.50
CA MET A 178 6.99 -5.00 -9.69
C MET A 178 5.59 -4.68 -10.19
N LYS A 179 4.66 -4.33 -9.29
CA LYS A 179 3.29 -3.94 -9.66
C LYS A 179 3.26 -2.54 -10.28
N GLU A 180 4.04 -1.61 -9.78
CA GLU A 180 4.19 -0.27 -10.35
C GLU A 180 4.97 -0.29 -11.67
N ASP A 181 6.01 -1.11 -11.77
CA ASP A 181 6.81 -1.32 -12.99
C ASP A 181 6.22 -2.41 -13.90
N MET A 182 4.94 -2.29 -14.25
CA MET A 182 4.27 -3.20 -15.19
C MET A 182 4.94 -3.21 -16.57
N ALA A 183 5.59 -2.13 -16.94
CA ALA A 183 6.41 -2.00 -18.15
C ALA A 183 7.61 -2.96 -18.15
N GLY A 184 8.13 -3.32 -16.96
CA GLY A 184 9.32 -4.15 -16.83
C GLY A 184 10.60 -3.42 -17.17
N ASN A 185 10.63 -2.09 -16.97
CA ASN A 185 11.81 -1.24 -17.21
C ASN A 185 12.96 -1.57 -16.26
N LYS A 186 12.63 -2.06 -15.07
CA LYS A 186 13.61 -2.52 -14.07
C LYS A 186 13.76 -4.04 -14.17
N ASP A 187 14.98 -4.53 -14.36
CA ASP A 187 15.24 -5.95 -14.20
C ASP A 187 15.16 -6.39 -12.73
N LEU A 188 15.12 -7.69 -12.49
CA LEU A 188 14.97 -8.22 -11.13
C LEU A 188 16.22 -8.02 -10.27
N GLU A 189 17.39 -7.92 -10.90
CA GLU A 189 18.65 -7.61 -10.24
C GLU A 189 18.66 -6.17 -9.73
N SER A 190 18.22 -5.23 -10.55
CA SER A 190 18.07 -3.81 -10.15
C SER A 190 17.05 -3.64 -9.02
N ILE A 191 15.96 -4.39 -9.03
CA ILE A 191 14.99 -4.39 -7.92
C ILE A 191 15.65 -4.91 -6.65
N ALA A 192 16.37 -6.03 -6.70
CA ALA A 192 17.06 -6.57 -5.54
C ALA A 192 18.12 -5.59 -5.00
N ALA A 193 18.89 -4.97 -5.89
CA ALA A 193 19.90 -3.97 -5.53
C ALA A 193 19.26 -2.73 -4.85
N SER A 194 18.14 -2.24 -5.35
CA SER A 194 17.41 -1.10 -4.74
C SER A 194 16.88 -1.41 -3.32
N LEU A 195 16.74 -2.69 -3.00
CA LEU A 195 16.33 -3.19 -1.68
C LEU A 195 17.51 -3.63 -0.80
N ASN A 196 18.74 -3.33 -1.22
CA ASN A 196 19.98 -3.69 -0.51
C ASN A 196 20.10 -5.20 -0.21
N ILE A 197 19.69 -6.05 -1.15
CA ILE A 197 19.80 -7.51 -1.05
C ILE A 197 20.45 -8.09 -2.32
N SER A 198 21.27 -9.16 -2.19
CA SER A 198 21.78 -9.85 -3.36
C SER A 198 20.65 -10.55 -4.14
N TYR A 199 20.74 -10.57 -5.47
CA TYR A 199 19.71 -11.20 -6.30
C TYR A 199 19.50 -12.68 -5.98
N SER A 200 20.57 -13.41 -5.69
CA SER A 200 20.48 -14.82 -5.32
C SER A 200 19.67 -15.05 -4.03
N LEU A 201 19.93 -14.24 -2.99
CA LEU A 201 19.18 -14.27 -1.73
C LEU A 201 17.73 -13.83 -1.96
N PHE A 202 17.51 -12.74 -2.69
CA PHE A 202 16.19 -12.27 -3.06
C PHE A 202 15.36 -13.35 -3.75
N ARG A 203 15.91 -13.99 -4.80
CA ARG A 203 15.23 -15.05 -5.56
C ARG A 203 14.86 -16.24 -4.69
N ARG A 204 15.77 -16.67 -3.81
CA ARG A 204 15.55 -17.80 -2.88
C ARG A 204 14.43 -17.47 -1.90
N GLU A 205 14.55 -16.35 -1.20
CA GLU A 205 13.61 -15.98 -0.16
C GLU A 205 12.22 -15.61 -0.74
N PHE A 206 12.16 -14.96 -1.89
CA PHE A 206 10.91 -14.70 -2.59
C PHE A 206 10.19 -16.02 -2.92
N LYS A 207 10.91 -17.01 -3.46
CA LYS A 207 10.33 -18.33 -3.75
C LYS A 207 9.90 -19.06 -2.48
N ASN A 208 10.69 -19.01 -1.41
CA ASN A 208 10.37 -19.63 -0.13
C ASN A 208 9.07 -19.05 0.48
N LYS A 209 8.92 -17.72 0.46
CA LYS A 209 7.79 -17.03 1.10
C LYS A 209 6.55 -16.90 0.19
N CYS A 210 6.71 -16.88 -1.14
CA CYS A 210 5.62 -16.71 -2.10
C CYS A 210 5.25 -18.00 -2.87
N GLY A 211 6.01 -19.06 -2.75
CA GLY A 211 5.82 -20.32 -3.47
C GLY A 211 6.27 -20.28 -4.94
N ILE A 212 6.45 -19.11 -5.53
CA ILE A 212 6.85 -18.87 -6.92
C ILE A 212 8.06 -17.94 -7.00
N SER A 213 8.82 -18.01 -8.09
CA SER A 213 9.97 -17.12 -8.29
C SER A 213 9.52 -15.67 -8.62
N PRO A 214 10.39 -14.66 -8.38
CA PRO A 214 10.08 -13.27 -8.76
C PRO A 214 9.71 -13.10 -10.24
N GLY A 215 10.39 -13.84 -11.13
CA GLY A 215 10.09 -13.84 -12.55
C GLY A 215 8.71 -14.43 -12.88
N GLN A 216 8.32 -15.52 -12.20
CA GLN A 216 6.98 -16.08 -12.34
C GLN A 216 5.92 -15.12 -11.81
N TYR A 217 6.16 -14.47 -10.66
CA TYR A 217 5.26 -13.46 -10.11
C TYR A 217 5.04 -12.30 -11.08
N ARG A 218 6.11 -11.76 -11.69
CA ARG A 218 6.00 -10.72 -12.72
C ARG A 218 5.17 -11.17 -13.92
N GLN A 219 5.33 -12.42 -14.34
CA GLN A 219 4.49 -12.99 -15.42
C GLN A 219 3.02 -13.07 -15.03
N GLU A 220 2.71 -13.41 -13.78
CA GLU A 220 1.34 -13.44 -13.28
C GLU A 220 0.70 -12.05 -13.21
N LEU A 221 1.46 -11.03 -12.78
CA LEU A 221 1.01 -9.63 -12.85
C LEU A 221 0.67 -9.22 -14.30
N LYS A 222 1.58 -9.49 -15.26
CA LYS A 222 1.32 -9.21 -16.68
C LYS A 222 0.08 -9.94 -17.20
N LEU A 223 -0.12 -11.19 -16.79
CA LEU A 223 -1.29 -11.96 -17.19
C LEU A 223 -2.59 -11.39 -16.58
N ALA A 224 -2.56 -11.02 -15.30
CA ALA A 224 -3.73 -10.42 -14.64
C ALA A 224 -4.13 -9.12 -15.34
N LYS A 225 -3.15 -8.24 -15.62
CA LYS A 225 -3.41 -6.98 -16.36
C LYS A 225 -3.87 -7.22 -17.80
N ALA A 226 -3.34 -8.24 -18.46
CA ALA A 226 -3.82 -8.63 -19.79
C ALA A 226 -5.30 -9.02 -19.78
N LYS A 227 -5.71 -9.84 -18.80
CA LYS A 227 -7.11 -10.24 -18.62
C LYS A 227 -8.01 -9.04 -18.35
N GLU A 228 -7.60 -8.15 -17.43
CA GLU A 228 -8.31 -6.92 -17.13
C GLU A 228 -8.54 -6.08 -18.41
N LEU A 229 -7.47 -5.77 -19.16
CA LEU A 229 -7.58 -4.98 -20.39
C LEU A 229 -8.45 -5.65 -21.47
N LEU A 230 -8.40 -6.98 -21.57
CA LEU A 230 -9.23 -7.74 -22.51
C LEU A 230 -10.72 -7.64 -22.17
N TYR A 231 -11.09 -7.56 -20.89
CA TYR A 231 -12.48 -7.47 -20.44
C TYR A 231 -12.99 -6.04 -20.36
N SER A 232 -12.17 -5.12 -19.86
CA SER A 232 -12.62 -3.77 -19.47
C SER A 232 -12.43 -2.72 -20.57
N THR A 233 -11.77 -3.06 -21.70
CA THR A 233 -11.45 -2.08 -22.73
C THR A 233 -11.72 -2.60 -24.15
N ASN A 234 -11.90 -1.67 -25.11
CA ASN A 234 -11.99 -1.94 -26.54
C ASN A 234 -10.62 -1.91 -27.25
N LEU A 235 -9.52 -1.91 -26.52
CA LEU A 235 -8.18 -1.90 -27.11
C LEU A 235 -7.98 -3.14 -27.99
N SER A 236 -7.34 -2.97 -29.13
CA SER A 236 -6.93 -4.08 -29.97
C SER A 236 -5.93 -4.99 -29.24
N ILE A 237 -5.80 -6.23 -29.69
CA ILE A 237 -4.83 -7.17 -29.11
C ILE A 237 -3.39 -6.65 -29.27
N ALA A 238 -3.12 -5.91 -30.35
CA ALA A 238 -1.82 -5.29 -30.60
C ALA A 238 -1.54 -4.14 -29.61
N GLU A 239 -2.53 -3.28 -29.33
CA GLU A 239 -2.40 -2.22 -28.33
C GLU A 239 -2.18 -2.77 -26.92
N ILE A 240 -2.88 -3.85 -26.55
CA ILE A 240 -2.66 -4.53 -25.26
C ILE A 240 -1.26 -5.12 -25.21
N SER A 241 -0.79 -5.78 -26.26
CA SER A 241 0.58 -6.30 -26.35
C SER A 241 1.63 -5.20 -26.13
N SER A 242 1.45 -4.06 -26.81
CA SER A 242 2.34 -2.89 -26.66
C SER A 242 2.30 -2.30 -25.26
N ARG A 243 1.11 -2.12 -24.65
CA ARG A 243 0.95 -1.60 -23.29
C ARG A 243 1.58 -2.49 -22.20
N LEU A 244 1.62 -3.80 -22.46
CA LEU A 244 2.25 -4.77 -21.56
C LEU A 244 3.73 -5.00 -21.90
N HIS A 245 4.28 -4.19 -22.82
CA HIS A 245 5.68 -4.21 -23.22
C HIS A 245 6.16 -5.60 -23.68
N PHE A 246 5.38 -6.24 -24.55
CA PHE A 246 5.85 -7.39 -25.32
C PHE A 246 6.52 -6.90 -26.61
N GLU A 247 7.62 -7.54 -27.00
CA GLU A 247 8.39 -7.17 -28.20
C GLU A 247 7.55 -7.26 -29.49
N CYS A 248 6.63 -8.22 -29.52
CA CYS A 248 5.70 -8.38 -30.63
C CYS A 248 4.40 -9.06 -30.22
N LEU A 249 3.36 -8.90 -31.03
CA LEU A 249 2.05 -9.50 -30.85
C LEU A 249 2.11 -11.04 -30.76
N GLY A 250 3.00 -11.68 -31.51
CA GLY A 250 3.19 -13.14 -31.47
C GLY A 250 3.66 -13.63 -30.12
N GLN A 251 4.63 -12.91 -29.50
CA GLN A 251 5.14 -13.22 -28.16
C GLN A 251 4.01 -13.10 -27.12
N PHE A 252 3.23 -12.04 -27.14
CA PHE A 252 2.08 -11.87 -26.26
C PHE A 252 1.05 -12.99 -26.43
N SER A 253 0.67 -13.29 -27.66
CA SER A 253 -0.33 -14.31 -27.96
C SER A 253 0.09 -15.70 -27.49
N THR A 254 1.36 -16.05 -27.69
CA THR A 254 1.96 -17.31 -27.23
C THR A 254 2.01 -17.39 -25.71
N PHE A 255 2.48 -16.31 -25.04
CA PHE A 255 2.50 -16.19 -23.59
C PHE A 255 1.09 -16.37 -23.01
N PHE A 256 0.12 -15.62 -23.52
CA PHE A 256 -1.25 -15.63 -23.02
C PHE A 256 -1.91 -17.01 -23.20
N LYS A 257 -1.80 -17.60 -24.40
CA LYS A 257 -2.31 -18.95 -24.68
C LYS A 257 -1.67 -20.01 -23.79
N LYS A 258 -0.36 -19.93 -23.56
CA LYS A 258 0.35 -20.87 -22.65
C LYS A 258 -0.19 -20.80 -21.23
N LYS A 259 -0.57 -19.61 -20.75
CA LYS A 259 -1.04 -19.38 -19.38
C LYS A 259 -2.55 -19.61 -19.18
N THR A 260 -3.37 -19.42 -20.22
CA THR A 260 -4.84 -19.49 -20.11
C THR A 260 -5.48 -20.64 -20.90
N GLY A 261 -4.70 -21.31 -21.73
CA GLY A 261 -5.18 -22.37 -22.63
C GLY A 261 -5.79 -21.84 -23.95
N VAL A 262 -6.14 -20.56 -24.04
CA VAL A 262 -6.80 -19.97 -25.21
C VAL A 262 -6.13 -18.69 -25.67
N PRO A 263 -6.19 -18.34 -26.98
CA PRO A 263 -5.65 -17.07 -27.48
C PRO A 263 -6.38 -15.85 -26.89
N PRO A 264 -5.72 -14.65 -26.82
CA PRO A 264 -6.32 -13.44 -26.28
C PRO A 264 -7.66 -13.05 -26.92
N LEU A 265 -7.77 -13.14 -28.24
CA LEU A 265 -8.99 -12.79 -28.97
C LEU A 265 -10.17 -13.72 -28.62
N GLU A 266 -9.89 -14.99 -28.48
CA GLU A 266 -10.90 -15.99 -28.09
C GLU A 266 -11.33 -15.78 -26.62
N PHE A 267 -10.38 -15.47 -25.76
CA PHE A 267 -10.64 -15.14 -24.35
C PHE A 267 -11.59 -13.93 -24.23
N ARG A 268 -11.36 -12.86 -24.99
CA ARG A 268 -12.25 -11.68 -25.04
C ARG A 268 -13.67 -12.07 -25.48
N LYS A 269 -13.80 -12.86 -26.56
CA LYS A 269 -15.12 -13.29 -27.07
C LYS A 269 -15.92 -14.13 -26.06
N ARG A 270 -15.25 -14.90 -25.22
CA ARG A 270 -15.90 -15.69 -24.17
C ARG A 270 -16.45 -14.80 -23.06
N GLY A 271 -15.74 -13.72 -22.70
CA GLY A 271 -16.18 -12.76 -21.68
C GLY A 271 -17.41 -11.94 -22.12
N THR A 272 -17.54 -11.63 -23.41
CA THR A 272 -18.70 -10.89 -23.95
C THR A 272 -19.97 -11.75 -24.14
N LYS A 273 -19.89 -13.06 -24.00
CA LYS A 273 -21.07 -13.95 -24.12
C LYS A 273 -21.79 -14.22 -22.78
N ASN A 274 -21.25 -13.74 -21.67
CA ASN A 274 -21.82 -13.96 -20.32
C ASN A 274 -22.37 -12.67 -19.67
N ILE A 275 -22.67 -11.65 -20.48
CA ILE A 275 -23.37 -10.42 -20.06
C ILE A 275 -24.73 -10.37 -20.74
#